data_48adfcb6c6f6a79eda531f6f2ab42919
#
_entry.id   48adfcb6c6f6a79eda531f6f2ab42919
#
_cell.length_a   1.000
_cell.length_b   1.000
_cell.length_c   1.000
_cell.angle_alpha   90.00
_cell.angle_beta   90.00
_cell.angle_gamma   90.00
#
_symmetry.space_group_name_H-M   'P 1'
#
loop_
_entity.id
_entity.type
_entity.pdbx_description
1 polymer ?
#
loop_
_entity_poly.entity_id
_entity_poly.type
_entity_poly.pdbx_seq_one_letter_code
_entity_poly.pdbx_strand_id
1 'polypeptide(L)'
;MSFQYPWGLLLLLAIPVLIVIYILLNKYKEDTVSSSYVWELSKKFIKKKNPINTFSKLLALILQCCAIVFLAFSLAQPIFSFKNGADNIVFILDSSASMKMKSADDDTKTKFDVAKEKIKDVVANSTNGCTFSLILADSSTKAVCQNISDVDIFNSFIDNAVIDDNNSNLDNALSIAQSMVSENKGSLCYIATDETIDLGENPGDNLKVLDVSSKDNNYAVKDLEYSYDSRKKVMTLKTKVISYVEDTEIKVEFFVNNKSLGQKRLNVEKGKLSDISVDIPDLAGNYKTYESIKASVLNEDKLPEDNDYYLYRSEGDITKILLISSNPLYYEAAFSALNSNNCRIYYDVMKSSEYALYSSVTGYDIYVFDGYSPKQLPADGAVWLFNIDSVKGCGFVCQEEVKPVDPGALAKYTSNSSDLIFQQLTKNLSMKNSIKVGQYKRYTLNNKFTVLLSCDNVPFVFAGKNDNNQRQIVCNFDLQNSDLPMLADYIILMRNFISYSNPKVLDVFKYEAGDTVTFSLPDSAKTIVVTTPSGKEEPISKTDLTTYKLEEAGTYSIKVTNYYGREKVVNFYSVYPSDESDPLKADGKQRSIVKNSQEQKANAIYDDILPFVIVAVVFFLTDWILYGHEQF
;
A
#
# COMPACT_ATOMS: atom_id res chain seq x y z
N MET A 1 39.06 -3.15 -29.59
CA MET A 1 38.90 -1.99 -30.47
C MET A 1 38.33 -2.50 -31.78
N SER A 2 37.09 -2.23 -32.11
CA SER A 2 36.43 -2.57 -33.37
C SER A 2 36.12 -1.30 -34.15
N PHE A 3 36.00 -1.40 -35.46
CA PHE A 3 35.66 -0.26 -36.30
C PHE A 3 34.28 -0.46 -36.90
N GLN A 4 33.45 0.59 -36.88
CA GLN A 4 32.08 0.50 -37.41
C GLN A 4 32.12 0.44 -38.95
N TYR A 5 33.06 1.16 -39.60
CA TYR A 5 33.26 1.17 -41.04
C TYR A 5 34.73 0.91 -41.37
N PRO A 6 35.20 -0.37 -41.40
CA PRO A 6 36.63 -0.68 -41.66
C PRO A 6 37.13 -0.17 -43.01
N TRP A 7 36.26 0.08 -44.00
CA TRP A 7 36.58 0.67 -45.27
C TRP A 7 37.14 2.10 -45.21
N GLY A 8 36.82 2.85 -44.11
CA GLY A 8 37.39 4.17 -43.83
C GLY A 8 38.93 4.16 -43.71
N LEU A 9 39.52 3.03 -43.28
CA LEU A 9 40.95 2.86 -43.19
C LEU A 9 41.66 2.80 -44.54
N LEU A 10 40.93 2.59 -45.67
CA LEU A 10 41.54 2.67 -47.01
C LEU A 10 42.09 4.06 -47.32
N LEU A 11 41.62 5.12 -46.64
CA LEU A 11 42.16 6.46 -46.77
C LEU A 11 43.65 6.54 -46.36
N LEU A 12 44.16 5.63 -45.52
CA LEU A 12 45.56 5.53 -45.14
C LEU A 12 46.47 5.22 -46.34
N LEU A 13 45.95 4.66 -47.45
CA LEU A 13 46.68 4.46 -48.71
C LEU A 13 47.07 5.78 -49.37
N ALA A 14 46.46 6.90 -48.98
CA ALA A 14 46.86 8.22 -49.45
C ALA A 14 48.25 8.64 -48.88
N ILE A 15 48.67 8.10 -47.73
CA ILE A 15 49.98 8.44 -47.12
C ILE A 15 51.17 8.02 -48.00
N PRO A 16 51.26 6.76 -48.47
CA PRO A 16 52.31 6.37 -49.40
C PRO A 16 52.36 7.25 -50.71
N VAL A 17 51.16 7.56 -51.23
CA VAL A 17 51.04 8.41 -52.43
C VAL A 17 51.60 9.82 -52.16
N LEU A 18 51.26 10.40 -51.01
CA LEU A 18 51.74 11.72 -50.58
C LEU A 18 53.26 11.72 -50.40
N ILE A 19 53.83 10.67 -49.82
CA ILE A 19 55.29 10.50 -49.65
C ILE A 19 56.00 10.44 -51.04
N VAL A 20 55.44 9.67 -51.99
CA VAL A 20 55.96 9.55 -53.33
C VAL A 20 55.97 10.93 -54.07
N ILE A 21 54.86 11.67 -53.91
CA ILE A 21 54.75 13.03 -54.47
C ILE A 21 55.83 13.92 -53.88
N TYR A 22 56.05 13.88 -52.57
CA TYR A 22 57.13 14.69 -51.95
C TYR A 22 58.51 14.30 -52.38
N ILE A 23 58.81 13.05 -52.70
CA ILE A 23 60.08 12.56 -53.23
C ILE A 23 60.28 13.01 -54.70
N LEU A 24 59.20 12.93 -55.49
CA LEU A 24 59.25 13.30 -56.89
C LEU A 24 59.40 14.82 -57.12
N LEU A 25 58.81 15.65 -56.28
CA LEU A 25 58.88 17.10 -56.33
C LEU A 25 60.31 17.66 -56.05
N ASN A 26 61.19 16.86 -55.45
CA ASN A 26 62.56 17.25 -55.14
C ASN A 26 63.60 16.92 -56.25
N LYS A 27 63.18 16.46 -57.45
CA LYS A 27 64.06 16.24 -58.56
C LYS A 27 64.39 17.57 -59.26
N TYR A 28 65.61 18.00 -59.10
CA TYR A 28 66.14 19.19 -59.83
C TYR A 28 66.36 18.82 -61.28
N LYS A 29 66.00 19.72 -62.19
CA LYS A 29 66.33 19.62 -63.62
C LYS A 29 67.75 20.10 -63.84
N GLU A 30 68.61 19.29 -64.45
CA GLU A 30 69.93 19.71 -64.85
C GLU A 30 69.83 20.45 -66.22
N ASP A 31 70.06 21.76 -66.21
CA ASP A 31 70.16 22.55 -67.41
C ASP A 31 71.64 22.96 -67.62
N THR A 32 72.18 22.65 -68.76
CA THR A 32 73.56 23.00 -69.14
C THR A 32 73.65 24.49 -69.48
N VAL A 33 74.45 25.22 -68.71
CA VAL A 33 74.67 26.68 -68.89
C VAL A 33 76.03 26.90 -69.52
N SER A 34 76.12 27.71 -70.61
CA SER A 34 77.31 27.90 -71.45
C SER A 34 78.39 28.83 -70.85
N SER A 35 78.22 29.36 -69.64
CA SER A 35 79.25 30.24 -69.01
C SER A 35 79.26 30.08 -67.49
N SER A 36 80.41 29.77 -66.93
CA SER A 36 80.64 29.62 -65.47
C SER A 36 80.78 30.98 -64.75
N TYR A 37 80.95 32.07 -65.42
CA TYR A 37 81.18 33.40 -64.84
C TYR A 37 79.92 33.95 -64.14
N VAL A 38 78.74 33.78 -64.70
CA VAL A 38 77.45 34.16 -64.07
C VAL A 38 77.13 33.30 -62.83
N TRP A 39 77.60 32.07 -62.83
CA TRP A 39 77.43 31.15 -61.69
C TRP A 39 78.35 31.54 -60.52
N GLU A 40 79.59 31.99 -60.76
CA GLU A 40 80.51 32.49 -59.72
C GLU A 40 79.99 33.78 -59.06
N LEU A 41 79.43 34.69 -59.86
CA LEU A 41 78.79 35.90 -59.34
C LEU A 41 77.56 35.59 -58.53
N SER A 42 76.75 34.62 -58.95
CA SER A 42 75.56 34.18 -58.31
C SER A 42 75.82 33.45 -56.96
N LYS A 43 76.99 32.77 -56.87
CA LYS A 43 77.41 32.12 -55.60
C LYS A 43 77.50 33.07 -54.40
N LYS A 44 77.82 34.34 -54.64
CA LYS A 44 77.90 35.38 -53.60
C LYS A 44 76.54 35.82 -53.11
N PHE A 45 75.46 35.54 -53.84
CA PHE A 45 74.09 35.93 -53.52
C PHE A 45 73.18 34.75 -53.13
N ILE A 46 73.64 33.49 -53.28
CA ILE A 46 72.89 32.33 -52.81
C ILE A 46 73.01 32.29 -51.28
N LYS A 47 72.03 32.80 -50.63
CA LYS A 47 71.84 32.56 -49.16
C LYS A 47 72.04 31.09 -48.91
N LYS A 48 72.94 30.72 -47.94
CA LYS A 48 73.09 29.39 -47.42
C LYS A 48 71.65 28.83 -47.16
N LYS A 49 71.30 27.67 -47.76
CA LYS A 49 70.07 26.98 -47.46
C LYS A 49 69.96 26.88 -45.94
N ASN A 50 69.09 27.66 -45.36
CA ASN A 50 68.81 27.55 -43.92
C ASN A 50 68.33 26.16 -43.64
N PRO A 51 68.91 25.41 -42.68
CA PRO A 51 68.42 24.07 -42.26
C PRO A 51 66.96 24.11 -41.79
N ILE A 52 66.45 25.28 -41.45
CA ILE A 52 65.08 25.57 -41.10
C ILE A 52 64.10 25.21 -42.22
N ASN A 53 64.44 25.52 -43.52
CA ASN A 53 63.57 25.22 -44.68
C ASN A 53 63.44 23.70 -44.97
N THR A 54 64.42 22.90 -44.57
CA THR A 54 64.36 21.45 -44.71
C THR A 54 63.53 20.84 -43.57
N PHE A 55 63.63 21.47 -42.40
CA PHE A 55 62.85 21.07 -41.24
C PHE A 55 61.32 21.40 -41.36
N SER A 56 60.99 22.60 -41.88
CA SER A 56 59.60 23.00 -42.11
C SER A 56 58.93 22.13 -43.16
N LYS A 57 59.60 21.71 -44.24
CA LYS A 57 59.05 20.77 -45.22
C LYS A 57 58.81 19.38 -44.65
N LEU A 58 59.70 18.89 -43.78
CA LEU A 58 59.48 17.63 -43.08
C LEU A 58 58.33 17.73 -42.08
N LEU A 59 58.23 18.86 -41.38
CA LEU A 59 57.18 19.15 -40.44
C LEU A 59 55.81 19.21 -41.14
N ALA A 60 55.74 19.88 -42.31
CA ALA A 60 54.50 19.92 -43.10
C ALA A 60 54.09 18.54 -43.60
N LEU A 61 55.02 17.69 -44.05
CA LEU A 61 54.72 16.32 -44.42
C LEU A 61 54.15 15.52 -43.24
N ILE A 62 54.71 15.66 -42.03
CA ILE A 62 54.24 14.99 -40.83
C ILE A 62 52.83 15.47 -40.48
N LEU A 63 52.55 16.77 -40.51
CA LEU A 63 51.23 17.33 -40.22
C LEU A 63 50.18 16.83 -41.20
N GLN A 64 50.50 16.76 -42.51
CA GLN A 64 49.58 16.20 -43.52
C GLN A 64 49.31 14.70 -43.30
N CYS A 65 50.36 13.94 -42.99
CA CYS A 65 50.15 12.51 -42.63
C CYS A 65 49.29 12.34 -41.41
N CYS A 66 49.47 13.13 -40.33
CA CYS A 66 48.64 13.11 -39.15
C CYS A 66 47.19 13.49 -39.47
N ALA A 67 46.97 14.51 -40.27
CA ALA A 67 45.64 14.91 -40.70
C ALA A 67 44.91 13.78 -41.44
N ILE A 68 45.59 13.07 -42.35
CA ILE A 68 45.03 11.91 -43.07
C ILE A 68 44.70 10.77 -42.10
N VAL A 69 45.57 10.51 -41.12
CA VAL A 69 45.30 9.47 -40.08
C VAL A 69 44.05 9.79 -39.28
N PHE A 70 43.95 11.04 -38.78
CA PHE A 70 42.76 11.42 -37.98
C PHE A 70 41.48 11.42 -38.83
N LEU A 71 41.57 11.80 -40.10
CA LEU A 71 40.45 11.74 -41.04
C LEU A 71 40.05 10.29 -41.33
N ALA A 72 41.00 9.37 -41.48
CA ALA A 72 40.77 7.95 -41.65
C ALA A 72 40.10 7.34 -40.43
N PHE A 73 40.52 7.69 -39.21
CA PHE A 73 39.87 7.26 -37.97
C PHE A 73 38.47 7.86 -37.84
N SER A 74 38.25 9.11 -38.24
CA SER A 74 36.94 9.72 -38.27
C SER A 74 35.97 8.95 -39.17
N LEU A 75 36.42 8.54 -40.38
CA LEU A 75 35.61 7.74 -41.32
C LEU A 75 35.43 6.27 -40.87
N ALA A 76 36.45 5.70 -40.22
CA ALA A 76 36.42 4.32 -39.74
C ALA A 76 35.60 4.13 -38.46
N GLN A 77 35.31 5.21 -37.72
CA GLN A 77 34.56 5.23 -36.46
C GLN A 77 35.01 4.14 -35.50
N PRO A 78 36.13 4.32 -34.78
CA PRO A 78 36.63 3.35 -33.83
C PRO A 78 35.66 3.26 -32.64
N ILE A 79 35.16 2.06 -32.35
CA ILE A 79 34.39 1.78 -31.15
C ILE A 79 35.36 1.54 -30.01
N PHE A 80 35.52 2.53 -29.15
CA PHE A 80 36.27 2.36 -27.90
C PHE A 80 35.36 1.74 -26.85
N SER A 81 35.45 0.45 -26.65
CA SER A 81 34.79 -0.26 -25.54
C SER A 81 35.59 0.02 -24.26
N PHE A 82 35.47 1.22 -23.71
CA PHE A 82 36.11 1.58 -22.44
C PHE A 82 35.22 1.31 -21.20
N LYS A 83 34.00 0.79 -21.37
CA LYS A 83 33.08 0.54 -20.26
C LYS A 83 32.81 -0.94 -20.08
N ASN A 84 33.43 -1.52 -19.05
CA ASN A 84 32.98 -2.73 -18.41
C ASN A 84 31.90 -2.46 -17.34
N GLY A 85 31.23 -1.32 -17.35
CA GLY A 85 30.22 -0.90 -16.38
C GLY A 85 28.85 -0.60 -17.02
N ALA A 86 27.80 -0.75 -16.26
CA ALA A 86 26.45 -0.35 -16.65
C ALA A 86 26.33 1.17 -16.70
N ASP A 87 25.58 1.70 -17.67
CA ASP A 87 25.28 3.13 -17.76
C ASP A 87 24.13 3.52 -16.82
N ASN A 88 23.23 2.58 -16.53
CA ASN A 88 22.13 2.74 -15.60
C ASN A 88 21.92 1.45 -14.80
N ILE A 89 21.70 1.57 -13.50
CA ILE A 89 21.42 0.43 -12.62
C ILE A 89 20.05 0.66 -11.96
N VAL A 90 19.16 -0.30 -12.19
CA VAL A 90 17.85 -0.32 -11.57
C VAL A 90 17.88 -1.32 -10.42
N PHE A 91 17.58 -0.87 -9.21
CA PHE A 91 17.45 -1.71 -8.04
C PHE A 91 15.98 -1.96 -7.73
N ILE A 92 15.64 -3.22 -7.52
CA ILE A 92 14.39 -3.65 -6.92
C ILE A 92 14.74 -4.09 -5.50
N LEU A 93 14.22 -3.39 -4.51
CA LEU A 93 14.35 -3.73 -3.11
C LEU A 93 13.02 -4.32 -2.63
N ASP A 94 13.06 -5.58 -2.27
CA ASP A 94 11.93 -6.24 -1.63
C ASP A 94 11.70 -5.60 -0.27
N SER A 95 10.49 -5.12 -0.06
CA SER A 95 10.05 -4.48 1.19
C SER A 95 8.86 -5.21 1.81
N SER A 96 8.69 -6.50 1.46
CA SER A 96 7.67 -7.37 2.05
C SER A 96 7.91 -7.67 3.52
N ALA A 97 6.90 -8.23 4.16
CA ALA A 97 6.91 -8.56 5.58
C ALA A 97 8.06 -9.53 5.96
N SER A 98 8.41 -10.51 5.11
CA SER A 98 9.49 -11.49 5.36
C SER A 98 10.87 -10.84 5.54
N MET A 99 11.06 -9.64 4.97
CA MET A 99 12.30 -8.88 5.09
C MET A 99 12.55 -8.33 6.50
N LYS A 100 11.56 -8.37 7.42
CA LYS A 100 11.73 -8.09 8.86
C LYS A 100 12.51 -9.18 9.59
N MET A 101 12.52 -10.38 9.05
CA MET A 101 13.24 -11.50 9.65
C MET A 101 14.71 -11.10 9.89
N LYS A 102 15.26 -11.47 11.04
CA LYS A 102 16.66 -11.21 11.38
C LYS A 102 17.59 -11.97 10.43
N SER A 103 18.71 -11.35 10.09
CA SER A 103 19.72 -11.96 9.25
C SER A 103 20.34 -13.20 9.92
N ALA A 104 20.76 -14.17 9.10
CA ALA A 104 21.46 -15.36 9.59
C ALA A 104 22.80 -15.02 10.25
N ASP A 105 23.51 -14.03 9.71
CA ASP A 105 24.89 -13.70 10.12
C ASP A 105 24.94 -12.69 11.27
N ASP A 106 23.89 -11.87 11.47
CA ASP A 106 23.86 -10.79 12.47
C ASP A 106 22.43 -10.57 12.99
N ASP A 107 22.15 -11.03 14.22
CA ASP A 107 20.85 -10.89 14.88
C ASP A 107 20.45 -9.44 15.19
N THR A 108 21.36 -8.49 15.04
CA THR A 108 21.07 -7.06 15.23
C THR A 108 20.49 -6.39 13.99
N LYS A 109 20.60 -7.05 12.81
CA LYS A 109 20.15 -6.57 11.51
C LYS A 109 19.02 -7.43 10.97
N THR A 110 18.10 -6.80 10.27
CA THR A 110 17.08 -7.49 9.49
C THR A 110 17.62 -7.87 8.11
N LYS A 111 16.95 -8.81 7.42
CA LYS A 111 17.24 -9.10 6.00
C LYS A 111 17.17 -7.83 5.15
N PHE A 112 16.24 -6.92 5.48
CA PHE A 112 16.08 -5.63 4.80
C PHE A 112 17.31 -4.73 4.98
N ASP A 113 17.89 -4.68 6.18
CA ASP A 113 19.11 -3.91 6.43
C ASP A 113 20.27 -4.46 5.62
N VAL A 114 20.42 -5.80 5.57
CA VAL A 114 21.44 -6.47 4.76
C VAL A 114 21.21 -6.21 3.26
N ALA A 115 19.96 -6.20 2.78
CA ALA A 115 19.63 -5.88 1.41
C ALA A 115 20.04 -4.43 1.05
N LYS A 116 19.76 -3.47 1.94
CA LYS A 116 20.21 -2.08 1.79
C LYS A 116 21.73 -1.97 1.71
N GLU A 117 22.45 -2.67 2.59
CA GLU A 117 23.92 -2.69 2.57
C GLU A 117 24.46 -3.26 1.25
N LYS A 118 23.94 -4.41 0.79
CA LYS A 118 24.33 -5.01 -0.50
C LYS A 118 24.07 -4.07 -1.69
N ILE A 119 22.96 -3.33 -1.68
CA ILE A 119 22.68 -2.33 -2.72
C ILE A 119 23.73 -1.20 -2.66
N LYS A 120 24.03 -0.66 -1.47
CA LYS A 120 25.04 0.39 -1.30
C LYS A 120 26.43 -0.08 -1.73
N ASP A 121 26.78 -1.32 -1.49
CA ASP A 121 28.05 -1.92 -1.95
C ASP A 121 28.12 -1.97 -3.48
N VAL A 122 27.03 -2.33 -4.17
CA VAL A 122 26.98 -2.29 -5.64
C VAL A 122 27.12 -0.86 -6.15
N VAL A 123 26.47 0.11 -5.51
CA VAL A 123 26.56 1.55 -5.87
C VAL A 123 27.99 2.05 -5.69
N ALA A 124 28.64 1.74 -4.57
CA ALA A 124 30.02 2.17 -4.29
C ALA A 124 31.05 1.59 -5.29
N ASN A 125 30.79 0.37 -5.79
CA ASN A 125 31.66 -0.31 -6.77
C ASN A 125 31.26 -0.02 -8.23
N SER A 126 30.28 0.86 -8.47
CA SER A 126 29.84 1.23 -9.81
C SER A 126 30.79 2.22 -10.48
N THR A 127 30.75 2.31 -11.82
CA THR A 127 31.60 3.23 -12.59
C THR A 127 31.12 4.67 -12.48
N ASN A 128 32.05 5.62 -12.53
CA ASN A 128 31.73 7.05 -12.56
C ASN A 128 30.80 7.39 -13.73
N GLY A 129 29.71 8.11 -13.45
CA GLY A 129 28.70 8.51 -14.42
C GLY A 129 27.56 7.52 -14.63
N CYS A 130 27.48 6.47 -13.79
CA CYS A 130 26.33 5.59 -13.71
C CYS A 130 25.14 6.32 -13.06
N THR A 131 23.92 6.05 -13.53
CA THR A 131 22.68 6.52 -12.91
C THR A 131 21.98 5.38 -12.18
N PHE A 132 21.25 5.70 -11.10
CA PHE A 132 20.61 4.73 -10.22
C PHE A 132 19.12 5.00 -10.15
N SER A 133 18.34 3.91 -10.11
CA SER A 133 16.89 3.96 -9.88
C SER A 133 16.52 2.94 -8.81
N LEU A 134 15.56 3.27 -7.95
CA LEU A 134 15.09 2.40 -6.86
C LEU A 134 13.59 2.15 -6.97
N ILE A 135 13.20 0.88 -6.95
CA ILE A 135 11.83 0.40 -6.93
C ILE A 135 11.65 -0.40 -5.63
N LEU A 136 10.62 -0.10 -4.86
CA LEU A 136 10.19 -0.93 -3.73
C LEU A 136 9.16 -1.93 -4.22
N ALA A 137 9.39 -3.21 -3.91
CA ALA A 137 8.48 -4.30 -4.25
C ALA A 137 7.62 -4.64 -3.02
N ASP A 138 6.64 -3.78 -2.76
CA ASP A 138 5.59 -3.96 -1.78
C ASP A 138 4.23 -4.18 -2.46
N SER A 139 3.16 -4.25 -1.68
CA SER A 139 1.79 -4.37 -2.20
C SER A 139 1.40 -3.24 -3.15
N SER A 140 1.99 -2.06 -3.03
CA SER A 140 1.69 -0.86 -3.83
C SER A 140 2.71 -0.59 -4.94
N THR A 141 3.81 -1.31 -4.98
CA THR A 141 4.97 -1.22 -5.88
C THR A 141 5.25 0.19 -6.40
N LYS A 142 6.30 0.83 -5.92
CA LYS A 142 6.60 2.23 -6.25
C LYS A 142 8.03 2.40 -6.77
N ALA A 143 8.18 3.15 -7.86
CA ALA A 143 9.48 3.72 -8.19
C ALA A 143 9.74 4.92 -7.27
N VAL A 144 10.67 4.76 -6.33
CA VAL A 144 11.00 5.80 -5.32
C VAL A 144 11.82 6.91 -5.93
N CYS A 145 12.79 6.55 -6.78
CA CYS A 145 13.60 7.50 -7.54
C CYS A 145 14.02 6.90 -8.89
N GLN A 146 14.35 7.76 -9.85
CA GLN A 146 14.75 7.36 -11.20
C GLN A 146 15.92 8.21 -11.69
N ASN A 147 16.91 7.54 -12.32
CA ASN A 147 18.04 8.17 -13.01
C ASN A 147 18.84 9.16 -12.14
N ILE A 148 19.04 8.86 -10.87
CA ILE A 148 19.83 9.66 -9.93
C ILE A 148 21.32 9.37 -10.18
N SER A 149 22.11 10.40 -10.46
CA SER A 149 23.58 10.31 -10.65
C SER A 149 24.37 10.60 -9.39
N ASP A 150 23.77 11.25 -8.41
CA ASP A 150 24.40 11.58 -7.13
C ASP A 150 24.22 10.41 -6.16
N VAL A 151 25.35 9.84 -5.72
CA VAL A 151 25.39 8.66 -4.83
C VAL A 151 24.84 8.97 -3.45
N ASP A 152 25.10 10.16 -2.90
CA ASP A 152 24.66 10.52 -1.56
C ASP A 152 23.14 10.72 -1.53
N ILE A 153 22.59 11.35 -2.58
CA ILE A 153 21.13 11.49 -2.74
C ILE A 153 20.50 10.12 -2.90
N PHE A 154 21.07 9.23 -3.73
CA PHE A 154 20.54 7.88 -3.92
C PHE A 154 20.58 7.07 -2.63
N ASN A 155 21.66 7.11 -1.87
CA ASN A 155 21.78 6.46 -0.58
C ASN A 155 20.73 6.97 0.42
N SER A 156 20.38 8.24 0.39
CA SER A 156 19.32 8.77 1.24
C SER A 156 17.95 8.16 0.94
N PHE A 157 17.64 7.84 -0.32
CA PHE A 157 16.41 7.11 -0.67
C PHE A 157 16.42 5.68 -0.13
N ILE A 158 17.58 4.99 -0.19
CA ILE A 158 17.72 3.65 0.39
C ILE A 158 17.53 3.70 1.90
N ASP A 159 18.13 4.68 2.60
CA ASP A 159 18.03 4.80 4.05
C ASP A 159 16.59 5.07 4.51
N ASN A 160 15.85 5.88 3.76
CA ASN A 160 14.46 6.21 4.05
C ASN A 160 13.46 5.13 3.61
N ALA A 161 13.90 4.08 2.90
CA ALA A 161 13.02 2.97 2.55
C ALA A 161 12.59 2.22 3.82
N VAL A 162 11.31 1.89 3.92
CA VAL A 162 10.69 1.17 5.04
C VAL A 162 10.05 -0.12 4.56
N ILE A 163 9.94 -1.09 5.47
CA ILE A 163 9.26 -2.37 5.20
C ILE A 163 7.75 -2.13 5.28
N ASP A 164 7.00 -2.75 4.37
CA ASP A 164 5.54 -2.88 4.41
C ASP A 164 5.19 -4.30 4.89
N ASP A 165 4.31 -4.45 5.89
CA ASP A 165 3.91 -5.76 6.43
C ASP A 165 2.98 -6.55 5.49
N ASN A 166 3.09 -6.31 4.21
CA ASN A 166 2.32 -6.96 3.16
C ASN A 166 3.16 -7.96 2.35
N ASN A 167 2.50 -8.69 1.47
CA ASN A 167 3.15 -9.57 0.52
C ASN A 167 3.98 -8.78 -0.50
N SER A 168 5.08 -9.38 -0.96
CA SER A 168 5.87 -8.83 -2.06
C SER A 168 5.09 -8.85 -3.38
N ASN A 169 5.38 -7.87 -4.25
CA ASN A 169 4.86 -7.84 -5.62
C ASN A 169 6.00 -7.69 -6.63
N LEU A 170 6.85 -8.71 -6.67
CA LEU A 170 8.01 -8.74 -7.57
C LEU A 170 7.62 -8.69 -9.04
N ASP A 171 6.46 -9.22 -9.43
CA ASP A 171 5.99 -9.20 -10.82
C ASP A 171 5.77 -7.76 -11.33
N ASN A 172 5.12 -6.92 -10.53
CA ASN A 172 4.93 -5.52 -10.86
C ASN A 172 6.25 -4.75 -10.85
N ALA A 173 7.11 -4.99 -9.85
CA ALA A 173 8.41 -4.34 -9.76
C ALA A 173 9.30 -4.66 -10.97
N LEU A 174 9.31 -5.93 -11.40
CA LEU A 174 10.01 -6.36 -12.62
C LEU A 174 9.44 -5.72 -13.88
N SER A 175 8.12 -5.57 -13.97
CA SER A 175 7.48 -4.91 -15.12
C SER A 175 7.89 -3.43 -15.22
N ILE A 176 7.99 -2.73 -14.09
CA ILE A 176 8.48 -1.35 -14.04
C ILE A 176 9.96 -1.31 -14.40
N ALA A 177 10.78 -2.20 -13.83
CA ALA A 177 12.20 -2.30 -14.13
C ALA A 177 12.46 -2.63 -15.60
N GLN A 178 11.66 -3.51 -16.21
CA GLN A 178 11.73 -3.85 -17.63
C GLN A 178 11.55 -2.62 -18.52
N SER A 179 10.60 -1.73 -18.20
CA SER A 179 10.42 -0.47 -18.94
C SER A 179 11.64 0.44 -18.81
N MET A 180 12.18 0.61 -17.58
CA MET A 180 13.37 1.43 -17.33
C MET A 180 14.63 0.88 -18.03
N VAL A 181 14.82 -0.44 -18.03
CA VAL A 181 15.95 -1.12 -18.68
C VAL A 181 15.82 -1.06 -20.21
N SER A 182 14.60 -1.09 -20.75
CA SER A 182 14.38 -1.01 -22.20
C SER A 182 14.67 0.38 -22.78
N GLU A 183 14.53 1.43 -21.99
CA GLU A 183 14.80 2.81 -22.41
C GLU A 183 16.30 3.10 -22.56
N ASN A 184 17.17 2.43 -21.77
CA ASN A 184 18.60 2.71 -21.70
C ASN A 184 19.44 1.48 -22.08
N LYS A 185 20.30 1.61 -23.10
CA LYS A 185 21.25 0.55 -23.45
C LYS A 185 22.32 0.42 -22.37
N GLY A 186 22.66 -0.82 -22.00
CA GLY A 186 23.69 -1.08 -20.98
C GLY A 186 23.17 -1.03 -19.54
N SER A 187 21.83 -1.00 -19.34
CA SER A 187 21.24 -1.06 -18.02
C SER A 187 21.38 -2.44 -17.40
N LEU A 188 21.61 -2.48 -16.08
CA LEU A 188 21.55 -3.67 -15.24
C LEU A 188 20.37 -3.54 -14.25
N CYS A 189 19.75 -4.64 -13.92
CA CYS A 189 18.75 -4.72 -12.85
C CYS A 189 19.26 -5.64 -11.74
N TYR A 190 19.20 -5.17 -10.51
CA TYR A 190 19.47 -5.96 -9.32
C TYR A 190 18.19 -6.12 -8.51
N ILE A 191 17.90 -7.35 -8.08
CA ILE A 191 16.80 -7.65 -7.16
C ILE A 191 17.41 -8.04 -5.82
N ALA A 192 17.11 -7.29 -4.78
CA ALA A 192 17.46 -7.63 -3.40
C ALA A 192 16.21 -8.20 -2.72
N THR A 193 16.18 -9.50 -2.48
CA THR A 193 15.05 -10.23 -1.91
C THR A 193 15.52 -11.46 -1.14
N ASP A 194 14.68 -11.95 -0.24
CA ASP A 194 14.86 -13.22 0.45
C ASP A 194 14.13 -14.39 -0.23
N GLU A 195 13.35 -14.11 -1.29
CA GLU A 195 12.72 -15.15 -2.10
C GLU A 195 13.73 -15.83 -3.03
N THR A 196 13.62 -17.14 -3.16
CA THR A 196 14.40 -17.90 -4.15
C THR A 196 13.81 -17.65 -5.55
N ILE A 197 14.55 -16.93 -6.40
CA ILE A 197 14.15 -16.60 -7.77
C ILE A 197 14.78 -17.59 -8.76
N ASP A 198 13.94 -18.21 -9.58
CA ASP A 198 14.42 -19.01 -10.73
C ASP A 198 14.72 -18.07 -11.92
N LEU A 199 15.99 -17.89 -12.22
CA LEU A 199 16.45 -17.09 -13.36
C LEU A 199 16.44 -17.87 -14.70
N GLY A 200 16.12 -19.19 -14.68
CA GLY A 200 16.15 -20.06 -15.85
C GLY A 200 17.57 -20.36 -16.36
N GLU A 201 17.65 -21.18 -17.43
CA GLU A 201 18.94 -21.61 -18.02
C GLU A 201 19.70 -20.46 -18.73
N ASN A 202 19.01 -19.42 -19.16
CA ASN A 202 19.56 -18.23 -19.78
C ASN A 202 18.98 -16.98 -19.12
N PRO A 203 19.39 -16.63 -17.89
CA PRO A 203 19.06 -15.32 -17.34
C PRO A 203 19.63 -14.29 -18.30
N GLY A 204 18.82 -13.36 -18.79
CA GLY A 204 19.37 -12.24 -19.55
C GLY A 204 20.54 -11.64 -18.75
N ASP A 205 21.68 -11.36 -19.39
CA ASP A 205 22.90 -10.82 -18.73
C ASP A 205 22.66 -9.57 -17.87
N ASN A 206 21.43 -9.06 -17.87
CA ASN A 206 21.03 -7.80 -17.25
C ASN A 206 20.30 -7.94 -15.92
N LEU A 207 19.93 -9.16 -15.47
CA LEU A 207 19.26 -9.40 -14.21
C LEU A 207 20.18 -10.13 -13.24
N LYS A 208 20.38 -9.56 -12.06
CA LYS A 208 21.18 -10.15 -10.99
C LYS A 208 20.39 -10.15 -9.67
N VAL A 209 20.56 -11.18 -8.86
CA VAL A 209 19.92 -11.30 -7.56
C VAL A 209 20.95 -11.02 -6.47
N LEU A 210 20.56 -10.14 -5.54
CA LEU A 210 21.23 -9.92 -4.26
C LEU A 210 20.46 -10.72 -3.21
N ASP A 211 20.77 -12.01 -3.12
CA ASP A 211 20.11 -12.95 -2.24
C ASP A 211 20.37 -12.61 -0.77
N VAL A 212 19.28 -12.43 0.02
CA VAL A 212 19.32 -12.24 1.47
C VAL A 212 18.50 -13.31 2.19
N SER A 213 18.21 -14.44 1.53
CA SER A 213 17.51 -15.57 2.13
C SER A 213 18.26 -16.14 3.33
N SER A 214 17.52 -16.73 4.27
CA SER A 214 18.05 -17.42 5.44
C SER A 214 17.48 -18.84 5.48
N LYS A 215 18.25 -19.77 6.00
CA LYS A 215 17.81 -21.15 6.29
C LYS A 215 17.50 -21.35 7.76
N ASP A 216 17.48 -20.28 8.54
CA ASP A 216 17.11 -20.34 9.94
C ASP A 216 15.63 -20.71 10.09
N ASN A 217 15.32 -21.44 11.16
CA ASN A 217 13.95 -21.85 11.38
C ASN A 217 13.08 -20.67 11.83
N ASN A 218 11.82 -20.71 11.46
CA ASN A 218 10.78 -19.83 11.94
C ASN A 218 9.60 -20.63 12.46
N TYR A 219 8.95 -20.11 13.49
CA TYR A 219 7.75 -20.68 14.10
C TYR A 219 6.64 -19.66 13.99
N ALA A 220 5.42 -20.09 13.69
CA ALA A 220 4.31 -19.15 13.59
C ALA A 220 3.05 -19.73 14.22
N VAL A 221 2.25 -18.83 14.81
CA VAL A 221 0.85 -19.11 15.16
C VAL A 221 -0.03 -18.68 13.99
N LYS A 222 -0.72 -19.63 13.36
CA LYS A 222 -1.51 -19.37 12.15
C LYS A 222 -3.00 -19.16 12.39
N ASP A 223 -3.50 -19.64 13.50
CA ASP A 223 -4.91 -19.51 13.85
C ASP A 223 -5.12 -19.67 15.36
N LEU A 224 -6.19 -19.08 15.87
CA LEU A 224 -6.63 -19.23 17.26
C LEU A 224 -8.16 -19.23 17.30
N GLU A 225 -8.72 -20.28 17.87
CA GLU A 225 -10.16 -20.45 18.02
C GLU A 225 -10.52 -20.52 19.50
N TYR A 226 -11.67 -19.95 19.83
CA TYR A 226 -12.27 -19.99 21.15
C TYR A 226 -13.64 -20.63 21.09
N SER A 227 -13.91 -21.56 22.01
CA SER A 227 -15.24 -22.08 22.25
C SER A 227 -15.53 -22.23 23.76
N TYR A 228 -16.80 -22.13 24.14
CA TYR A 228 -17.23 -22.26 25.54
C TYR A 228 -18.44 -23.18 25.66
N ASP A 229 -18.27 -24.29 26.34
CA ASP A 229 -19.38 -25.21 26.67
C ASP A 229 -20.03 -24.77 28.00
N SER A 230 -21.17 -24.12 27.89
CA SER A 230 -21.93 -23.63 29.08
C SER A 230 -22.48 -24.76 29.98
N ARG A 231 -22.65 -25.98 29.45
CA ARG A 231 -23.15 -27.12 30.22
C ARG A 231 -22.02 -27.75 31.05
N LYS A 232 -20.86 -27.94 30.43
CA LYS A 232 -19.68 -28.49 31.09
C LYS A 232 -18.91 -27.44 31.88
N LYS A 233 -19.19 -26.16 31.65
CA LYS A 233 -18.42 -25.02 32.17
C LYS A 233 -16.91 -25.15 31.82
N VAL A 234 -16.63 -25.38 30.55
CA VAL A 234 -15.28 -25.55 30.02
C VAL A 234 -15.06 -24.57 28.87
N MET A 235 -13.97 -23.84 28.94
CA MET A 235 -13.44 -23.07 27.85
C MET A 235 -12.43 -23.94 27.09
N THR A 236 -12.56 -24.02 25.78
CA THR A 236 -11.58 -24.66 24.89
C THR A 236 -10.92 -23.62 24.00
N LEU A 237 -9.59 -23.57 24.05
CA LEU A 237 -8.77 -22.79 23.12
C LEU A 237 -8.07 -23.78 22.18
N LYS A 238 -8.15 -23.52 20.89
CA LYS A 238 -7.48 -24.30 19.85
C LYS A 238 -6.65 -23.38 18.99
N THR A 239 -5.38 -23.72 18.78
CA THR A 239 -4.48 -22.95 17.92
C THR A 239 -3.77 -23.85 16.93
N LYS A 240 -3.39 -23.30 15.78
CA LYS A 240 -2.57 -23.96 14.77
C LYS A 240 -1.19 -23.34 14.76
N VAL A 241 -0.18 -24.19 14.84
CA VAL A 241 1.23 -23.78 14.81
C VAL A 241 1.98 -24.50 13.70
N ILE A 242 3.05 -23.90 13.24
CA ILE A 242 3.91 -24.44 12.20
C ILE A 242 5.39 -24.22 12.57
N SER A 243 6.24 -25.17 12.18
CA SER A 243 7.71 -25.04 12.08
C SER A 243 8.09 -25.16 10.62
N TYR A 244 8.79 -24.18 10.06
CA TYR A 244 9.01 -24.12 8.61
C TYR A 244 10.20 -24.97 8.14
N VAL A 245 11.27 -25.04 8.93
CA VAL A 245 12.55 -25.58 8.44
C VAL A 245 12.90 -26.95 9.02
N GLU A 246 12.50 -27.22 10.27
CA GLU A 246 12.89 -28.45 10.98
C GLU A 246 11.76 -29.05 11.83
N ASP A 247 11.87 -30.34 12.12
CA ASP A 247 11.02 -31.02 13.09
C ASP A 247 11.45 -30.61 14.51
N THR A 248 10.52 -30.12 15.32
CA THR A 248 10.86 -29.60 16.65
C THR A 248 9.71 -29.67 17.65
N GLU A 249 10.02 -29.56 18.95
CA GLU A 249 9.03 -29.35 19.98
C GLU A 249 8.71 -27.87 20.12
N ILE A 250 7.46 -27.48 19.78
CA ILE A 250 6.95 -26.12 19.99
C ILE A 250 6.28 -26.02 21.36
N LYS A 251 6.57 -24.92 22.07
CA LYS A 251 5.94 -24.55 23.34
C LYS A 251 5.00 -23.38 23.09
N VAL A 252 3.72 -23.57 23.39
CA VAL A 252 2.68 -22.53 23.25
C VAL A 252 2.14 -22.17 24.60
N GLU A 253 2.08 -20.88 24.90
CA GLU A 253 1.44 -20.32 26.08
C GLU A 253 0.14 -19.62 25.69
N PHE A 254 -0.91 -19.82 26.48
CA PHE A 254 -2.21 -19.22 26.28
C PHE A 254 -2.51 -18.18 27.35
N PHE A 255 -3.09 -17.07 26.93
CA PHE A 255 -3.50 -15.98 27.81
C PHE A 255 -4.94 -15.61 27.57
N VAL A 256 -5.64 -15.23 28.65
CA VAL A 256 -6.96 -14.58 28.58
C VAL A 256 -6.88 -13.30 29.41
N ASN A 257 -7.25 -12.17 28.82
CA ASN A 257 -7.17 -10.84 29.43
C ASN A 257 -5.79 -10.59 30.07
N ASN A 258 -4.72 -10.90 29.34
CA ASN A 258 -3.31 -10.83 29.76
C ASN A 258 -2.89 -11.74 30.93
N LYS A 259 -3.78 -12.66 31.36
CA LYS A 259 -3.45 -13.64 32.40
C LYS A 259 -3.07 -14.96 31.75
N SER A 260 -1.87 -15.47 32.06
CA SER A 260 -1.41 -16.79 31.62
C SER A 260 -2.31 -17.92 32.17
N LEU A 261 -2.64 -18.83 31.29
CA LEU A 261 -3.42 -20.03 31.58
C LEU A 261 -2.55 -21.30 31.60
N GLY A 262 -1.27 -21.15 31.27
CA GLY A 262 -0.28 -22.23 31.23
C GLY A 262 0.22 -22.53 29.83
N GLN A 263 1.18 -23.44 29.78
CA GLN A 263 1.92 -23.80 28.58
C GLN A 263 1.57 -25.22 28.13
N LYS A 264 1.55 -25.43 26.82
CA LYS A 264 1.51 -26.76 26.20
C LYS A 264 2.67 -26.95 25.22
N ARG A 265 3.07 -28.21 25.07
CA ARG A 265 4.16 -28.63 24.16
C ARG A 265 3.60 -29.60 23.14
N LEU A 266 4.09 -29.51 21.93
CA LEU A 266 3.73 -30.39 20.83
C LEU A 266 4.93 -30.58 19.91
N ASN A 267 5.21 -31.83 19.51
CA ASN A 267 6.17 -32.10 18.42
C ASN A 267 5.49 -31.79 17.08
N VAL A 268 6.10 -30.92 16.32
CA VAL A 268 5.62 -30.43 15.03
C VAL A 268 6.57 -30.88 13.94
N GLU A 269 6.02 -31.46 12.87
CA GLU A 269 6.78 -31.84 11.68
C GLU A 269 7.01 -30.61 10.81
N LYS A 270 8.19 -30.54 10.18
CA LYS A 270 8.58 -29.48 9.24
C LYS A 270 7.48 -29.20 8.19
N GLY A 271 7.14 -27.94 8.02
CA GLY A 271 6.20 -27.43 7.00
C GLY A 271 4.75 -27.90 7.21
N LYS A 272 4.42 -28.51 8.36
CA LYS A 272 3.08 -29.04 8.62
C LYS A 272 2.36 -28.27 9.71
N LEU A 273 1.15 -27.83 9.40
CA LEU A 273 0.25 -27.24 10.40
C LEU A 273 -0.14 -28.29 11.44
N SER A 274 0.04 -27.97 12.70
CA SER A 274 -0.26 -28.84 13.83
C SER A 274 -1.21 -28.15 14.80
N ASP A 275 -2.25 -28.90 15.24
CA ASP A 275 -3.28 -28.39 16.15
C ASP A 275 -2.89 -28.62 17.61
N ILE A 276 -2.97 -27.57 18.42
CA ILE A 276 -2.85 -27.61 19.88
C ILE A 276 -4.18 -27.17 20.49
N SER A 277 -4.75 -27.95 21.38
CA SER A 277 -5.96 -27.55 22.12
C SER A 277 -5.76 -27.66 23.63
N VAL A 278 -6.41 -26.72 24.35
CA VAL A 278 -6.41 -26.66 25.82
C VAL A 278 -7.84 -26.52 26.30
N ASP A 279 -8.27 -27.44 27.18
CA ASP A 279 -9.53 -27.36 27.87
C ASP A 279 -9.31 -26.81 29.28
N ILE A 280 -9.97 -25.71 29.60
CA ILE A 280 -9.80 -25.00 30.87
C ILE A 280 -11.14 -25.02 31.62
N PRO A 281 -11.22 -25.70 32.77
CA PRO A 281 -12.42 -25.67 33.62
C PRO A 281 -12.72 -24.26 34.13
N ASP A 282 -13.96 -23.80 33.97
CA ASP A 282 -14.43 -22.47 34.37
C ASP A 282 -15.65 -22.55 35.25
N LEU A 283 -15.50 -23.12 36.44
CA LEU A 283 -16.60 -23.30 37.41
C LEU A 283 -17.25 -21.97 37.81
N ALA A 284 -16.48 -20.88 37.81
CA ALA A 284 -16.94 -19.54 38.18
C ALA A 284 -17.57 -18.77 37.01
N GLY A 285 -17.40 -19.23 35.76
CA GLY A 285 -17.90 -18.53 34.57
C GLY A 285 -17.08 -17.30 34.15
N ASN A 286 -15.83 -17.19 34.61
CA ASN A 286 -14.95 -16.02 34.36
C ASN A 286 -14.50 -15.91 32.90
N TYR A 287 -14.45 -17.03 32.16
CA TYR A 287 -13.96 -17.10 30.78
C TYR A 287 -15.07 -17.16 29.75
N LYS A 288 -16.35 -17.04 30.18
CA LYS A 288 -17.49 -16.96 29.28
C LYS A 288 -17.44 -15.71 28.40
N THR A 289 -16.84 -14.65 28.92
CA THR A 289 -16.57 -13.39 28.22
C THR A 289 -15.09 -13.06 28.34
N TYR A 290 -14.50 -12.48 27.31
CA TYR A 290 -13.11 -12.04 27.29
C TYR A 290 -12.98 -10.72 26.52
N GLU A 291 -11.97 -9.94 26.83
CA GLU A 291 -11.54 -8.77 26.06
C GLU A 291 -10.51 -9.19 24.99
N SER A 292 -9.55 -10.01 25.42
CA SER A 292 -8.52 -10.56 24.53
C SER A 292 -8.15 -11.99 24.92
N ILE A 293 -7.86 -12.80 23.92
CA ILE A 293 -7.21 -14.10 24.06
C ILE A 293 -5.94 -14.04 23.20
N LYS A 294 -4.84 -14.58 23.72
CA LYS A 294 -3.57 -14.65 23.02
C LYS A 294 -3.03 -16.07 23.06
N ALA A 295 -2.50 -16.54 21.95
CA ALA A 295 -1.62 -17.69 21.88
C ALA A 295 -0.22 -17.20 21.48
N SER A 296 0.82 -17.68 22.16
CA SER A 296 2.20 -17.25 21.95
C SER A 296 3.12 -18.45 21.86
N VAL A 297 3.90 -18.55 20.80
CA VAL A 297 5.03 -19.47 20.70
C VAL A 297 6.19 -18.93 21.53
N LEU A 298 6.79 -19.77 22.36
CA LEU A 298 7.88 -19.39 23.26
C LEU A 298 9.25 -19.81 22.75
N ASN A 299 9.30 -20.50 21.63
CA ASN A 299 10.56 -20.85 20.98
C ASN A 299 11.17 -19.59 20.39
N GLU A 300 12.47 -19.39 20.58
CA GLU A 300 13.20 -18.29 19.97
C GLU A 300 13.41 -18.55 18.48
N ASP A 301 13.14 -17.54 17.64
CA ASP A 301 13.37 -17.56 16.20
C ASP A 301 13.79 -16.20 15.67
N LYS A 302 13.80 -16.04 14.35
CA LYS A 302 14.25 -14.83 13.68
C LYS A 302 13.13 -13.83 13.35
N LEU A 303 11.85 -14.21 13.54
CA LEU A 303 10.67 -13.37 13.24
C LEU A 303 9.68 -13.41 14.42
N PRO A 304 9.89 -12.61 15.46
CA PRO A 304 9.02 -12.63 16.65
C PRO A 304 7.58 -12.16 16.39
N GLU A 305 7.33 -11.43 15.28
CA GLU A 305 6.07 -10.78 14.96
C GLU A 305 4.94 -11.79 14.68
N ASP A 306 5.22 -12.98 14.16
CA ASP A 306 4.24 -14.03 13.85
C ASP A 306 4.14 -15.12 14.93
N ASN A 307 4.90 -14.98 16.03
CA ASN A 307 4.84 -15.84 17.20
C ASN A 307 3.61 -15.62 18.07
N ASP A 308 2.96 -14.48 17.94
CA ASP A 308 1.80 -14.09 18.71
C ASP A 308 0.54 -14.04 17.84
N TYR A 309 -0.57 -14.52 18.38
CA TYR A 309 -1.85 -14.42 17.72
C TYR A 309 -2.92 -13.99 18.71
N TYR A 310 -3.71 -12.97 18.35
CA TYR A 310 -4.73 -12.39 19.22
C TYR A 310 -6.14 -12.59 18.68
N LEU A 311 -7.07 -12.92 19.58
CA LEU A 311 -8.50 -12.80 19.37
C LEU A 311 -9.03 -11.66 20.24
N TYR A 312 -9.65 -10.69 19.60
CA TYR A 312 -10.39 -9.64 20.29
C TYR A 312 -11.88 -9.86 20.14
N ARG A 313 -12.62 -9.41 21.11
CA ARG A 313 -14.07 -9.42 21.11
C ARG A 313 -14.55 -8.06 21.59
N SER A 314 -15.52 -7.48 20.91
CA SER A 314 -16.27 -6.37 21.50
C SER A 314 -17.00 -6.89 22.74
N GLU A 315 -16.64 -6.41 23.92
CA GLU A 315 -17.59 -6.40 25.01
C GLU A 315 -18.83 -5.68 24.51
N GLY A 316 -20.02 -6.28 24.72
CA GLY A 316 -21.27 -5.67 24.25
C GLY A 316 -21.36 -4.24 24.76
N ASP A 317 -21.27 -3.31 23.83
CA ASP A 317 -21.38 -1.89 24.11
C ASP A 317 -22.66 -1.61 24.87
N ILE A 318 -22.57 -0.84 25.95
CA ILE A 318 -23.76 -0.35 26.62
C ILE A 318 -24.39 0.70 25.71
N THR A 319 -25.54 0.39 25.15
CA THR A 319 -26.36 1.37 24.45
C THR A 319 -27.23 2.09 25.46
N LYS A 320 -27.03 3.39 25.62
CA LYS A 320 -27.86 4.23 26.51
C LYS A 320 -29.04 4.79 25.77
N ILE A 321 -30.23 4.48 26.25
CA ILE A 321 -31.48 4.91 25.64
C ILE A 321 -32.25 5.80 26.61
N LEU A 322 -32.70 6.97 26.15
CA LEU A 322 -33.70 7.78 26.87
C LEU A 322 -35.05 7.58 26.20
N LEU A 323 -35.98 7.01 26.93
CA LEU A 323 -37.37 6.82 26.50
C LEU A 323 -38.27 7.91 27.08
N ILE A 324 -38.82 8.77 26.24
CA ILE A 324 -39.82 9.78 26.59
C ILE A 324 -41.18 9.24 26.18
N SER A 325 -41.91 8.66 27.14
CA SER A 325 -43.21 8.04 26.90
C SER A 325 -44.11 8.15 28.11
N SER A 326 -45.41 8.21 27.87
CA SER A 326 -46.43 8.05 28.88
C SER A 326 -46.85 6.58 29.11
N ASN A 327 -46.52 5.72 28.15
CA ASN A 327 -46.84 4.28 28.15
C ASN A 327 -45.65 3.42 27.71
N PRO A 328 -44.61 3.27 28.53
CA PRO A 328 -43.35 2.68 28.14
C PRO A 328 -43.36 1.14 27.99
N LEU A 329 -44.44 0.46 28.35
CA LEU A 329 -44.52 -0.99 28.55
C LEU A 329 -43.90 -1.82 27.41
N TYR A 330 -44.24 -1.56 26.14
CA TYR A 330 -43.77 -2.35 25.01
C TYR A 330 -42.28 -2.12 24.72
N TYR A 331 -41.81 -0.89 24.91
CA TYR A 331 -40.38 -0.53 24.76
C TYR A 331 -39.55 -1.20 25.86
N GLU A 332 -39.98 -1.10 27.13
CA GLU A 332 -39.30 -1.74 28.29
C GLU A 332 -39.23 -3.26 28.13
N ALA A 333 -40.34 -3.88 27.67
CA ALA A 333 -40.38 -5.31 27.40
C ALA A 333 -39.35 -5.70 26.30
N ALA A 334 -39.28 -4.91 25.22
CA ALA A 334 -38.32 -5.15 24.14
C ALA A 334 -36.88 -4.95 24.59
N PHE A 335 -36.57 -3.84 25.30
CA PHE A 335 -35.22 -3.56 25.80
C PHE A 335 -34.75 -4.63 26.81
N SER A 336 -35.65 -5.07 27.69
CA SER A 336 -35.39 -6.16 28.65
C SER A 336 -35.12 -7.49 27.95
N ALA A 337 -35.93 -7.83 26.93
CA ALA A 337 -35.75 -9.06 26.16
C ALA A 337 -34.45 -9.08 25.33
N LEU A 338 -34.03 -7.92 24.86
CA LEU A 338 -32.79 -7.75 24.05
C LEU A 338 -31.55 -7.63 24.92
N ASN A 339 -31.67 -7.29 26.20
CA ASN A 339 -30.54 -7.09 27.09
C ASN A 339 -29.81 -8.41 27.33
N SER A 340 -28.58 -8.51 26.85
CA SER A 340 -27.75 -9.72 26.91
C SER A 340 -26.26 -9.33 27.01
N ASN A 341 -25.38 -10.31 27.26
CA ASN A 341 -23.95 -10.08 27.30
C ASN A 341 -23.39 -9.49 25.99
N ASN A 342 -24.05 -9.70 24.86
CA ASN A 342 -23.64 -9.21 23.55
C ASN A 342 -24.34 -7.91 23.13
N CYS A 343 -25.35 -7.46 23.87
CA CYS A 343 -26.12 -6.24 23.63
C CYS A 343 -26.61 -5.73 24.98
N ARG A 344 -25.78 -4.91 25.64
CA ARG A 344 -26.13 -4.33 26.95
C ARG A 344 -26.93 -3.05 26.71
N ILE A 345 -28.19 -3.04 27.17
CA ILE A 345 -29.07 -1.89 27.06
C ILE A 345 -29.26 -1.30 28.46
N TYR A 346 -28.90 -0.03 28.60
CA TYR A 346 -29.24 0.79 29.73
C TYR A 346 -30.28 1.83 29.29
N TYR A 347 -31.44 1.89 29.92
CA TYR A 347 -32.46 2.84 29.55
C TYR A 347 -33.02 3.59 30.75
N ASP A 348 -33.27 4.87 30.53
CA ASP A 348 -34.03 5.71 31.47
C ASP A 348 -35.38 6.03 30.85
N VAL A 349 -36.41 6.09 31.68
CA VAL A 349 -37.77 6.48 31.26
C VAL A 349 -38.12 7.82 31.88
N MET A 350 -38.57 8.74 31.05
CA MET A 350 -38.97 10.09 31.44
C MET A 350 -40.37 10.40 30.91
N LYS A 351 -41.20 11.00 31.72
CA LYS A 351 -42.51 11.47 31.25
C LYS A 351 -42.33 12.72 30.35
N SER A 352 -43.20 12.89 29.36
CA SER A 352 -43.20 14.03 28.47
C SER A 352 -43.28 15.38 29.19
N SER A 353 -44.05 15.45 30.28
CA SER A 353 -44.18 16.63 31.15
C SER A 353 -42.87 17.01 31.86
N GLU A 354 -42.10 16.00 32.24
CA GLU A 354 -40.80 16.17 32.86
C GLU A 354 -39.74 16.59 31.84
N TYR A 355 -39.69 15.92 30.70
CA TYR A 355 -38.79 16.28 29.61
C TYR A 355 -38.96 17.72 29.15
N ALA A 356 -40.20 18.21 29.11
CA ALA A 356 -40.54 19.57 28.71
C ALA A 356 -39.92 20.65 29.61
N LEU A 357 -39.50 20.32 30.81
CA LEU A 357 -38.84 21.25 31.75
C LEU A 357 -37.34 21.48 31.42
N TYR A 358 -36.73 20.58 30.64
CA TYR A 358 -35.32 20.68 30.27
C TYR A 358 -35.18 21.45 28.93
N SER A 359 -34.20 22.31 28.85
CA SER A 359 -33.85 23.02 27.59
C SER A 359 -33.17 22.09 26.58
N SER A 360 -32.35 21.17 27.09
CA SER A 360 -31.72 20.07 26.32
C SER A 360 -31.35 18.94 27.26
N VAL A 361 -31.58 17.70 26.82
CA VAL A 361 -31.09 16.49 27.48
C VAL A 361 -30.09 15.83 26.54
N THR A 362 -28.96 15.43 27.08
CA THR A 362 -27.83 14.91 26.29
C THR A 362 -27.17 13.74 27.01
N GLY A 363 -26.32 12.96 26.31
CA GLY A 363 -25.56 11.84 26.90
C GLY A 363 -26.15 10.47 26.68
N TYR A 364 -27.14 10.34 25.79
CA TYR A 364 -27.71 9.07 25.35
C TYR A 364 -27.31 8.77 23.90
N ASP A 365 -27.24 7.49 23.58
CA ASP A 365 -26.95 7.03 22.22
C ASP A 365 -28.21 7.07 21.35
N ILE A 366 -29.38 6.86 21.98
CA ILE A 366 -30.69 6.84 21.33
C ILE A 366 -31.71 7.60 22.20
N TYR A 367 -32.48 8.46 21.55
CA TYR A 367 -33.63 9.16 22.15
C TYR A 367 -34.91 8.66 21.50
N VAL A 368 -35.83 8.14 22.29
CA VAL A 368 -37.13 7.64 21.83
C VAL A 368 -38.21 8.59 22.30
N PHE A 369 -38.89 9.23 21.36
CA PHE A 369 -40.04 10.08 21.61
C PHE A 369 -41.32 9.34 21.19
N ASP A 370 -42.19 9.04 22.15
CA ASP A 370 -43.42 8.30 21.95
C ASP A 370 -44.61 9.21 22.25
N GLY A 371 -45.38 9.59 21.22
CA GLY A 371 -46.50 10.47 21.31
C GLY A 371 -46.19 11.90 21.78
N TYR A 372 -44.90 12.28 21.87
CA TYR A 372 -44.48 13.59 22.34
C TYR A 372 -43.54 14.27 21.32
N SER A 373 -43.88 15.42 20.87
CA SER A 373 -43.10 16.23 19.94
C SER A 373 -42.21 17.22 20.69
N PRO A 374 -40.87 17.03 20.75
CA PRO A 374 -39.98 17.97 21.44
C PRO A 374 -39.89 19.31 20.70
N LYS A 375 -39.57 20.39 21.41
CA LYS A 375 -39.38 21.72 20.79
C LYS A 375 -38.24 21.72 19.78
N GLN A 376 -37.18 20.94 20.06
CA GLN A 376 -36.05 20.70 19.17
C GLN A 376 -35.53 19.30 19.38
N LEU A 377 -34.93 18.71 18.33
CA LEU A 377 -34.27 17.40 18.42
C LEU A 377 -33.03 17.50 19.29
N PRO A 378 -32.64 16.41 20.01
CA PRO A 378 -31.37 16.33 20.72
C PRO A 378 -30.19 16.64 19.79
N ALA A 379 -29.12 17.21 20.35
CA ALA A 379 -27.93 17.55 19.57
C ALA A 379 -27.01 16.33 19.31
N ASP A 380 -27.22 15.24 20.04
CA ASP A 380 -26.40 14.03 20.00
C ASP A 380 -27.29 12.78 19.88
N GLY A 381 -26.66 11.65 19.54
CA GLY A 381 -27.34 10.36 19.42
C GLY A 381 -28.29 10.26 18.24
N ALA A 382 -28.89 9.08 18.09
CA ALA A 382 -29.93 8.83 17.10
C ALA A 382 -31.32 9.10 17.68
N VAL A 383 -32.30 9.36 16.81
CA VAL A 383 -33.64 9.76 17.25
C VAL A 383 -34.69 8.78 16.71
N TRP A 384 -35.53 8.28 17.60
CA TRP A 384 -36.73 7.50 17.24
C TRP A 384 -37.97 8.31 17.54
N LEU A 385 -38.83 8.44 16.55
CA LEU A 385 -40.01 9.29 16.59
C LEU A 385 -41.26 8.44 16.33
N PHE A 386 -42.04 8.19 17.39
CA PHE A 386 -43.28 7.39 17.31
C PHE A 386 -44.49 8.31 17.48
N ASN A 387 -45.35 8.34 16.48
CA ASN A 387 -46.63 9.07 16.49
C ASN A 387 -46.50 10.54 16.90
N ILE A 388 -45.48 11.25 16.43
CA ILE A 388 -45.23 12.68 16.78
C ILE A 388 -45.75 13.64 15.70
N ASP A 389 -45.91 14.92 16.05
CA ASP A 389 -46.04 16.00 15.07
C ASP A 389 -44.65 16.34 14.51
N SER A 390 -44.61 17.07 13.40
CA SER A 390 -43.33 17.51 12.84
C SER A 390 -42.58 18.44 13.79
N VAL A 391 -41.28 18.22 13.85
CA VAL A 391 -40.32 18.99 14.64
C VAL A 391 -39.30 19.61 13.70
N LYS A 392 -38.82 20.82 14.02
CA LYS A 392 -37.78 21.46 13.19
C LYS A 392 -36.56 20.53 13.01
N GLY A 393 -36.20 20.27 11.76
CA GLY A 393 -35.07 19.44 11.42
C GLY A 393 -35.37 17.94 11.31
N CYS A 394 -36.63 17.49 11.48
CA CYS A 394 -36.96 16.06 11.37
C CYS A 394 -37.08 15.54 9.93
N GLY A 395 -37.03 16.39 8.92
CA GLY A 395 -37.05 16.00 7.51
C GLY A 395 -38.39 15.47 6.99
N PHE A 396 -39.48 15.63 7.74
CA PHE A 396 -40.84 15.32 7.33
C PHE A 396 -41.85 16.32 7.91
N VAL A 397 -43.05 16.38 7.32
CA VAL A 397 -44.14 17.23 7.78
C VAL A 397 -45.37 16.38 8.09
N CYS A 398 -45.92 16.54 9.29
CA CYS A 398 -47.20 15.96 9.69
C CYS A 398 -48.35 16.73 9.05
N GLN A 399 -49.25 16.04 8.35
CA GLN A 399 -50.40 16.63 7.70
C GLN A 399 -51.67 16.51 8.53
N GLU A 400 -52.04 15.27 8.85
CA GLU A 400 -53.28 14.94 9.52
C GLU A 400 -53.20 13.64 10.31
N GLU A 401 -54.05 13.45 11.29
CA GLU A 401 -54.29 12.22 11.96
C GLU A 401 -55.45 11.47 11.30
N VAL A 402 -55.21 10.19 10.98
CA VAL A 402 -56.18 9.32 10.30
C VAL A 402 -56.62 8.22 11.22
N LYS A 403 -57.95 8.05 11.37
CA LYS A 403 -58.58 6.94 12.08
C LYS A 403 -59.34 6.08 11.08
N PRO A 404 -58.71 5.04 10.51
CA PRO A 404 -59.39 4.18 9.55
C PRO A 404 -60.52 3.42 10.21
N VAL A 405 -61.54 3.10 9.41
CA VAL A 405 -62.69 2.27 9.84
C VAL A 405 -62.20 0.81 9.95
N ASP A 406 -62.76 0.03 10.89
CA ASP A 406 -62.44 -1.40 11.04
C ASP A 406 -62.37 -2.12 9.67
N PRO A 407 -61.33 -2.89 9.36
CA PRO A 407 -60.36 -3.53 10.27
C PRO A 407 -59.07 -2.73 10.54
N GLY A 408 -59.02 -1.42 10.28
CA GLY A 408 -57.83 -0.58 10.40
C GLY A 408 -56.96 -0.59 9.14
N ALA A 409 -55.88 0.21 9.14
CA ALA A 409 -54.90 0.20 8.06
C ALA A 409 -53.99 -1.05 8.13
N LEU A 410 -53.75 -1.68 6.98
CA LEU A 410 -52.89 -2.87 6.88
C LEU A 410 -51.52 -2.44 6.27
N ALA A 411 -50.55 -2.18 7.15
CA ALA A 411 -49.19 -1.86 6.72
C ALA A 411 -48.44 -3.12 6.32
N LYS A 412 -47.74 -3.05 5.18
CA LYS A 412 -46.92 -4.14 4.63
C LYS A 412 -45.48 -3.70 4.43
N TYR A 413 -44.56 -4.65 4.55
CA TYR A 413 -43.18 -4.39 4.21
C TYR A 413 -43.04 -4.06 2.73
N THR A 414 -42.26 -3.02 2.42
CA THR A 414 -41.91 -2.64 1.05
C THR A 414 -40.87 -3.61 0.48
N SER A 415 -40.71 -3.62 -0.85
CA SER A 415 -39.69 -4.41 -1.53
C SER A 415 -38.58 -3.50 -2.05
N ASN A 416 -37.61 -3.17 -1.23
CA ASN A 416 -36.46 -2.34 -1.61
C ASN A 416 -35.13 -3.05 -1.30
N SER A 417 -34.91 -4.18 -1.96
CA SER A 417 -33.77 -5.08 -1.70
C SER A 417 -32.40 -4.49 -2.05
N SER A 418 -32.34 -3.40 -2.82
CA SER A 418 -31.08 -2.72 -3.18
C SER A 418 -30.62 -1.64 -2.19
N ASP A 419 -31.49 -1.26 -1.26
CA ASP A 419 -31.18 -0.23 -0.26
C ASP A 419 -30.53 -0.84 0.99
N LEU A 420 -29.33 -0.40 1.33
CA LEU A 420 -28.55 -0.91 2.46
C LEU A 420 -29.26 -0.70 3.81
N ILE A 421 -29.95 0.43 3.99
CA ILE A 421 -30.73 0.72 5.21
C ILE A 421 -31.88 -0.28 5.32
N PHE A 422 -32.57 -0.54 4.20
CA PHE A 422 -33.65 -1.52 4.16
C PHE A 422 -33.14 -2.91 4.53
N GLN A 423 -32.03 -3.36 3.92
CA GLN A 423 -31.44 -4.67 4.23
C GLN A 423 -31.05 -4.80 5.71
N GLN A 424 -30.43 -3.75 6.27
CA GLN A 424 -30.02 -3.74 7.68
C GLN A 424 -31.24 -3.83 8.61
N LEU A 425 -32.28 -3.04 8.35
CA LEU A 425 -33.45 -2.94 9.22
C LEU A 425 -34.41 -4.12 9.07
N THR A 426 -34.38 -4.84 7.96
CA THR A 426 -35.21 -6.03 7.72
C THR A 426 -34.48 -7.35 7.94
N LYS A 427 -33.23 -7.30 8.40
CA LYS A 427 -32.41 -8.50 8.65
C LYS A 427 -33.09 -9.43 9.63
N ASN A 428 -33.25 -10.71 9.23
CA ASN A 428 -33.89 -11.78 10.01
C ASN A 428 -35.39 -11.58 10.31
N LEU A 429 -36.07 -10.63 9.67
CA LEU A 429 -37.52 -10.52 9.74
C LEU A 429 -38.20 -11.50 8.79
N SER A 430 -39.36 -12.02 9.18
CA SER A 430 -40.15 -12.89 8.31
C SER A 430 -40.82 -12.11 7.17
N MET A 431 -41.14 -10.83 7.38
CA MET A 431 -41.81 -9.92 6.45
C MET A 431 -43.10 -10.44 5.81
N LYS A 432 -43.67 -11.50 6.34
CA LYS A 432 -44.89 -12.17 5.80
C LYS A 432 -46.18 -11.59 6.31
N ASN A 433 -46.16 -10.97 7.49
CA ASN A 433 -47.36 -10.49 8.16
C ASN A 433 -47.63 -9.02 7.81
N SER A 434 -48.89 -8.69 7.57
CA SER A 434 -49.34 -7.31 7.56
C SER A 434 -49.59 -6.86 8.99
N ILE A 435 -49.24 -5.61 9.30
CA ILE A 435 -49.42 -5.01 10.62
C ILE A 435 -50.72 -4.21 10.60
N LYS A 436 -51.61 -4.49 11.51
CA LYS A 436 -52.85 -3.73 11.68
C LYS A 436 -52.60 -2.51 12.53
N VAL A 437 -53.03 -1.35 12.03
CA VAL A 437 -52.88 -0.07 12.69
C VAL A 437 -54.23 0.62 12.78
N GLY A 438 -54.67 0.89 14.02
CA GLY A 438 -55.97 1.50 14.28
C GLY A 438 -56.00 3.02 14.11
N GLN A 439 -54.84 3.68 14.27
CA GLN A 439 -54.72 5.13 14.16
C GLN A 439 -53.30 5.48 13.77
N TYR A 440 -53.13 6.42 12.83
CA TYR A 440 -51.84 6.87 12.36
C TYR A 440 -51.84 8.33 11.90
N LYS A 441 -50.65 8.96 11.84
CA LYS A 441 -50.46 10.28 11.29
C LYS A 441 -49.95 10.18 9.84
N ARG A 442 -50.46 11.03 8.94
CA ARG A 442 -50.00 11.09 7.58
C ARG A 442 -48.81 12.06 7.49
N TYR A 443 -47.68 11.57 6.99
CA TYR A 443 -46.47 12.36 6.83
C TYR A 443 -46.14 12.57 5.35
N THR A 444 -45.65 13.78 5.04
CA THR A 444 -44.98 14.10 3.77
C THR A 444 -43.48 14.16 4.05
N LEU A 445 -42.71 13.37 3.30
CA LEU A 445 -41.26 13.27 3.48
C LEU A 445 -40.56 14.36 2.66
N ASN A 446 -39.71 15.17 3.30
CA ASN A 446 -38.89 16.21 2.65
C ASN A 446 -37.49 15.67 2.33
N ASN A 447 -36.97 14.74 3.17
CA ASN A 447 -35.68 14.09 2.99
C ASN A 447 -35.82 12.76 2.29
N LYS A 448 -34.71 12.25 1.79
CA LYS A 448 -34.62 10.89 1.23
C LYS A 448 -34.60 9.88 2.39
N PHE A 449 -35.75 9.29 2.68
CA PHE A 449 -35.90 8.20 3.65
C PHE A 449 -36.12 6.86 2.95
N THR A 450 -35.64 5.79 3.59
CA THR A 450 -35.94 4.42 3.23
C THR A 450 -37.22 3.99 3.93
N VAL A 451 -38.26 3.67 3.18
CA VAL A 451 -39.55 3.22 3.72
C VAL A 451 -39.51 1.71 3.95
N LEU A 452 -39.78 1.28 5.18
CA LEU A 452 -39.84 -0.14 5.57
C LEU A 452 -41.27 -0.69 5.47
N LEU A 453 -42.21 0.04 6.02
CA LEU A 453 -43.63 -0.34 6.06
C LEU A 453 -44.47 0.75 5.40
N SER A 454 -45.41 0.35 4.56
CA SER A 454 -46.35 1.26 3.91
C SER A 454 -47.73 0.66 3.77
N CYS A 455 -48.76 1.52 3.67
CA CYS A 455 -50.12 1.18 3.32
C CYS A 455 -50.63 2.23 2.32
N ASP A 456 -51.09 1.79 1.13
CA ASP A 456 -51.61 2.68 0.08
C ASP A 456 -50.69 3.89 -0.25
N ASN A 457 -49.40 3.61 -0.39
CA ASN A 457 -48.33 4.61 -0.61
C ASN A 457 -48.07 5.57 0.56
N VAL A 458 -48.72 5.40 1.69
CA VAL A 458 -48.42 6.16 2.91
C VAL A 458 -47.29 5.45 3.67
N PRO A 459 -46.19 6.14 4.00
CA PRO A 459 -45.11 5.56 4.78
C PRO A 459 -45.53 5.38 6.24
N PHE A 460 -45.41 4.18 6.78
CA PHE A 460 -45.76 3.85 8.18
C PHE A 460 -44.52 3.76 9.08
N VAL A 461 -43.46 3.09 8.59
CA VAL A 461 -42.16 3.06 9.23
C VAL A 461 -41.10 3.37 8.20
N PHE A 462 -40.25 4.33 8.50
CA PHE A 462 -39.17 4.73 7.63
C PHE A 462 -37.94 5.19 8.43
N ALA A 463 -36.78 5.10 7.80
CA ALA A 463 -35.50 5.45 8.42
C ALA A 463 -34.60 6.20 7.45
N GLY A 464 -33.66 6.95 7.99
CA GLY A 464 -32.71 7.72 7.23
C GLY A 464 -31.98 8.73 8.10
N LYS A 465 -31.45 9.78 7.49
CA LYS A 465 -30.84 10.89 8.20
C LYS A 465 -31.76 12.11 8.16
N ASN A 466 -31.85 12.81 9.29
CA ASN A 466 -32.59 14.07 9.41
C ASN A 466 -31.73 15.26 8.89
N ASP A 467 -32.27 16.49 8.96
CA ASP A 467 -31.56 17.70 8.50
C ASP A 467 -30.27 17.99 9.28
N ASN A 468 -30.12 17.42 10.49
CA ASN A 468 -28.92 17.53 11.32
C ASN A 468 -27.91 16.39 11.04
N ASN A 469 -28.15 15.59 10.01
CA ASN A 469 -27.34 14.42 9.64
C ASN A 469 -27.32 13.30 10.71
N GLN A 470 -28.32 13.27 11.62
CA GLN A 470 -28.47 12.22 12.64
C GLN A 470 -29.32 11.06 12.07
N ARG A 471 -29.00 9.83 12.45
CA ARG A 471 -29.83 8.67 12.14
C ARG A 471 -31.17 8.82 12.81
N GLN A 472 -32.23 8.59 12.05
CA GLN A 472 -33.59 8.75 12.50
C GLN A 472 -34.42 7.56 12.06
N ILE A 473 -35.26 7.07 12.98
CA ILE A 473 -36.31 6.08 12.72
C ILE A 473 -37.62 6.73 13.05
N VAL A 474 -38.58 6.65 12.15
CA VAL A 474 -39.91 7.25 12.31
C VAL A 474 -40.98 6.17 12.15
N CYS A 475 -41.91 6.14 13.09
CA CYS A 475 -43.12 5.36 13.05
C CYS A 475 -44.32 6.31 13.16
N ASN A 476 -45.21 6.28 12.20
CA ASN A 476 -46.32 7.23 12.14
C ASN A 476 -47.51 6.86 13.00
N PHE A 477 -47.41 5.78 13.79
CA PHE A 477 -48.42 5.28 14.69
C PHE A 477 -47.88 4.98 16.08
N ASP A 478 -48.76 4.90 17.03
CA ASP A 478 -48.46 4.45 18.40
C ASP A 478 -48.46 2.93 18.47
N LEU A 479 -47.48 2.34 19.16
CA LEU A 479 -47.39 0.89 19.34
C LEU A 479 -48.65 0.27 19.98
N GLN A 480 -49.33 1.00 20.86
CA GLN A 480 -50.55 0.56 21.53
C GLN A 480 -51.75 0.48 20.58
N ASN A 481 -51.75 1.27 19.53
CA ASN A 481 -52.76 1.29 18.50
C ASN A 481 -52.48 0.35 17.33
N SER A 482 -51.58 -0.63 17.54
CA SER A 482 -51.19 -1.59 16.52
C SER A 482 -51.00 -2.99 17.09
N ASP A 483 -51.02 -4.01 16.24
CA ASP A 483 -50.71 -5.38 16.61
C ASP A 483 -49.22 -5.72 16.51
N LEU A 484 -48.38 -4.76 16.09
CA LEU A 484 -46.92 -4.94 15.93
C LEU A 484 -46.25 -5.52 17.18
N PRO A 485 -46.53 -5.07 18.42
CA PRO A 485 -45.89 -5.61 19.62
C PRO A 485 -46.24 -7.09 19.91
N MET A 486 -47.32 -7.61 19.31
CA MET A 486 -47.74 -8.99 19.44
C MET A 486 -47.10 -9.95 18.44
N LEU A 487 -46.39 -9.40 17.43
CA LEU A 487 -45.76 -10.19 16.41
C LEU A 487 -44.33 -10.59 16.83
N ALA A 488 -43.91 -11.79 16.43
CA ALA A 488 -42.54 -12.26 16.68
C ALA A 488 -41.47 -11.34 16.06
N ASP A 489 -41.81 -10.68 14.96
CA ASP A 489 -40.91 -9.74 14.26
C ASP A 489 -40.63 -8.47 15.06
N TYR A 490 -41.45 -8.12 16.07
CA TYR A 490 -41.29 -6.90 16.87
C TYR A 490 -39.93 -6.80 17.57
N ILE A 491 -39.54 -7.85 18.28
CA ILE A 491 -38.28 -7.89 19.03
C ILE A 491 -37.10 -7.84 18.08
N ILE A 492 -37.20 -8.52 16.92
CA ILE A 492 -36.15 -8.49 15.88
C ILE A 492 -36.05 -7.09 15.27
N LEU A 493 -37.19 -6.43 14.99
CA LEU A 493 -37.23 -5.07 14.47
C LEU A 493 -36.59 -4.07 15.43
N MET A 494 -36.92 -4.14 16.72
CA MET A 494 -36.34 -3.30 17.77
C MET A 494 -34.83 -3.51 17.90
N ARG A 495 -34.36 -4.76 17.79
CA ARG A 495 -32.92 -5.05 17.72
C ARG A 495 -32.26 -4.41 16.51
N ASN A 496 -32.90 -4.52 15.35
CA ASN A 496 -32.37 -3.91 14.12
C ASN A 496 -32.36 -2.37 14.21
N PHE A 497 -33.36 -1.76 14.85
CA PHE A 497 -33.42 -0.33 15.14
C PHE A 497 -32.24 0.11 16.03
N ILE A 498 -31.94 -0.63 17.10
CA ILE A 498 -30.77 -0.36 17.96
C ILE A 498 -29.48 -0.46 17.15
N SER A 499 -29.31 -1.54 16.37
CA SER A 499 -28.09 -1.75 15.56
C SER A 499 -27.89 -0.68 14.48
N TYR A 500 -28.97 -0.19 13.89
CA TYR A 500 -28.92 0.93 12.95
C TYR A 500 -28.55 2.25 13.63
N SER A 501 -29.15 2.52 14.79
CA SER A 501 -29.02 3.80 15.52
C SER A 501 -27.69 3.92 16.23
N ASN A 502 -27.18 2.83 16.82
CA ASN A 502 -25.88 2.76 17.48
C ASN A 502 -25.05 1.59 16.91
N PRO A 503 -24.47 1.76 15.73
CA PRO A 503 -23.70 0.71 15.08
C PRO A 503 -22.46 0.37 15.89
N LYS A 504 -22.05 -0.89 15.82
CA LYS A 504 -20.73 -1.30 16.33
C LYS A 504 -19.64 -0.67 15.47
N VAL A 505 -18.58 -0.23 16.11
CA VAL A 505 -17.44 0.38 15.41
C VAL A 505 -16.82 -0.60 14.40
N LEU A 506 -16.77 -1.88 14.81
CA LEU A 506 -16.28 -3.00 14.00
C LEU A 506 -17.22 -4.19 14.10
N ASP A 507 -17.47 -4.86 13.00
CA ASP A 507 -18.18 -6.13 12.95
C ASP A 507 -17.22 -7.33 13.02
N VAL A 508 -16.02 -7.18 12.52
CA VAL A 508 -14.94 -8.17 12.48
C VAL A 508 -13.75 -7.64 13.25
N PHE A 509 -13.06 -8.50 13.99
CA PHE A 509 -11.92 -8.16 14.84
C PHE A 509 -10.61 -8.80 14.38
N LYS A 510 -10.62 -9.44 13.22
CA LYS A 510 -9.48 -10.08 12.58
C LYS A 510 -9.44 -9.68 11.12
N TYR A 511 -8.30 -9.18 10.68
CA TYR A 511 -8.01 -8.76 9.31
C TYR A 511 -6.64 -9.30 8.92
N GLU A 512 -6.30 -9.23 7.64
CA GLU A 512 -4.93 -9.45 7.16
C GLU A 512 -4.23 -8.12 6.97
N ALA A 513 -2.91 -8.09 7.09
CA ALA A 513 -2.13 -6.91 6.75
C ALA A 513 -2.35 -6.58 5.25
N GLY A 514 -2.53 -5.29 4.94
CA GLY A 514 -2.93 -4.83 3.61
C GLY A 514 -4.43 -4.65 3.40
N ASP A 515 -5.27 -5.24 4.26
CA ASP A 515 -6.72 -5.05 4.18
C ASP A 515 -7.13 -3.60 4.44
N THR A 516 -8.29 -3.25 3.88
CA THR A 516 -8.95 -1.99 4.18
C THR A 516 -10.12 -2.24 5.13
N VAL A 517 -10.04 -1.70 6.33
CA VAL A 517 -11.07 -1.79 7.35
C VAL A 517 -12.07 -0.66 7.19
N THR A 518 -13.35 -0.96 7.31
CA THR A 518 -14.42 0.03 7.30
C THR A 518 -14.99 0.19 8.71
N PHE A 519 -15.01 1.43 9.22
CA PHE A 519 -15.53 1.75 10.53
C PHE A 519 -16.97 2.25 10.42
N SER A 520 -17.85 1.66 11.23
CA SER A 520 -19.21 2.17 11.42
C SER A 520 -19.26 3.01 12.69
N LEU A 521 -19.54 4.29 12.55
CA LEU A 521 -19.48 5.23 13.66
C LEU A 521 -20.85 5.63 14.15
N PRO A 522 -21.07 5.73 15.47
CA PRO A 522 -22.28 6.31 16.01
C PRO A 522 -22.32 7.83 15.76
N ASP A 523 -23.53 8.41 15.71
CA ASP A 523 -23.69 9.84 15.47
C ASP A 523 -23.08 10.70 16.58
N SER A 524 -23.02 10.15 17.79
CA SER A 524 -22.37 10.76 18.97
C SER A 524 -20.84 10.86 18.89
N ALA A 525 -20.18 10.21 17.91
CA ALA A 525 -18.73 10.26 17.77
C ALA A 525 -18.24 11.66 17.36
N LYS A 526 -17.26 12.21 18.10
CA LYS A 526 -16.62 13.49 17.87
C LYS A 526 -15.24 13.34 17.22
N THR A 527 -14.39 12.53 17.81
CA THR A 527 -13.03 12.26 17.32
C THR A 527 -12.76 10.78 17.23
N ILE A 528 -11.95 10.40 16.27
CA ILE A 528 -11.53 9.02 16.02
C ILE A 528 -10.03 9.03 15.87
N VAL A 529 -9.36 8.18 16.64
CA VAL A 529 -7.92 7.99 16.57
C VAL A 529 -7.64 6.50 16.42
N VAL A 530 -6.87 6.14 15.41
CA VAL A 530 -6.33 4.79 15.26
C VAL A 530 -4.92 4.79 15.79
N THR A 531 -4.61 3.84 16.66
CA THR A 531 -3.26 3.57 17.14
C THR A 531 -2.78 2.32 16.43
N THR A 532 -1.66 2.43 15.71
CA THR A 532 -1.04 1.32 14.99
C THR A 532 -0.28 0.38 15.94
N PRO A 533 0.12 -0.84 15.51
CA PRO A 533 0.94 -1.73 16.31
C PRO A 533 2.27 -1.12 16.75
N SER A 534 2.87 -0.24 15.93
CA SER A 534 4.08 0.53 16.28
C SER A 534 3.85 1.65 17.32
N GLY A 535 2.58 1.90 17.69
CA GLY A 535 2.20 2.93 18.67
C GLY A 535 1.97 4.32 18.07
N LYS A 536 1.97 4.47 16.75
CA LYS A 536 1.65 5.73 16.08
C LYS A 536 0.16 6.03 16.21
N GLU A 537 -0.19 7.24 16.62
CA GLU A 537 -1.58 7.70 16.70
C GLU A 537 -1.95 8.50 15.46
N GLU A 538 -2.99 8.08 14.75
CA GLU A 538 -3.48 8.71 13.53
C GLU A 538 -4.92 9.17 13.70
N PRO A 539 -5.18 10.49 13.67
CA PRO A 539 -6.53 11.00 13.71
C PRO A 539 -7.22 10.79 12.36
N ILE A 540 -8.45 10.28 12.39
CA ILE A 540 -9.26 10.01 11.20
C ILE A 540 -10.42 10.98 11.11
N SER A 541 -10.65 11.52 9.91
CA SER A 541 -11.80 12.37 9.63
C SER A 541 -13.11 11.55 9.58
N LYS A 542 -14.13 11.99 10.30
CA LYS A 542 -15.46 11.38 10.26
C LYS A 542 -16.11 11.64 8.89
N THR A 543 -16.31 10.58 8.12
CA THR A 543 -17.06 10.57 6.85
C THR A 543 -18.17 9.54 6.93
N ASP A 544 -19.08 9.53 5.96
CA ASP A 544 -20.15 8.53 5.91
C ASP A 544 -19.63 7.09 5.76
N LEU A 545 -18.48 6.94 5.09
CA LEU A 545 -17.75 5.68 4.97
C LEU A 545 -16.29 5.94 5.38
N THR A 546 -15.97 5.66 6.65
CA THR A 546 -14.61 5.81 7.16
C THR A 546 -13.84 4.52 6.92
N THR A 547 -12.84 4.58 6.05
CA THR A 547 -11.97 3.45 5.73
C THR A 547 -10.55 3.72 6.21
N TYR A 548 -9.84 2.66 6.59
CA TYR A 548 -8.44 2.69 7.02
C TYR A 548 -7.69 1.50 6.45
N LYS A 549 -6.56 1.72 5.79
CA LYS A 549 -5.70 0.65 5.28
C LYS A 549 -4.75 0.20 6.37
N LEU A 550 -4.66 -1.12 6.59
CA LEU A 550 -3.74 -1.72 7.56
C LEU A 550 -2.36 -1.90 6.91
N GLU A 551 -1.40 -1.11 7.34
CA GLU A 551 -0.03 -1.17 6.81
C GLU A 551 0.89 -2.05 7.67
N GLU A 552 0.51 -2.34 8.91
CA GLU A 552 1.30 -3.13 9.87
C GLU A 552 0.52 -4.37 10.31
N ALA A 553 1.23 -5.46 10.56
CA ALA A 553 0.68 -6.62 11.26
C ALA A 553 0.74 -6.40 12.78
N GLY A 554 -0.26 -6.88 13.51
CA GLY A 554 -0.32 -6.75 14.96
C GLY A 554 -1.63 -6.17 15.49
N THR A 555 -1.60 -5.67 16.71
CA THR A 555 -2.79 -5.14 17.37
C THR A 555 -3.00 -3.66 17.05
N TYR A 556 -4.13 -3.36 16.47
CA TYR A 556 -4.64 -1.99 16.30
C TYR A 556 -5.64 -1.65 17.39
N SER A 557 -5.71 -0.39 17.75
CA SER A 557 -6.68 0.16 18.68
C SER A 557 -7.40 1.35 18.07
N ILE A 558 -8.73 1.34 18.07
CA ILE A 558 -9.55 2.49 17.65
C ILE A 558 -10.11 3.14 18.90
N LYS A 559 -9.79 4.40 19.09
CA LYS A 559 -10.32 5.23 20.17
C LYS A 559 -11.35 6.19 19.60
N VAL A 560 -12.61 6.02 19.96
CA VAL A 560 -13.71 6.90 19.59
C VAL A 560 -14.10 7.73 20.80
N THR A 561 -14.00 9.05 20.70
CA THR A 561 -14.41 9.98 21.75
C THR A 561 -15.70 10.68 21.33
N ASN A 562 -16.72 10.65 22.18
CA ASN A 562 -17.98 11.35 21.91
C ASN A 562 -17.93 12.84 22.32
N TYR A 563 -18.99 13.59 22.03
CA TYR A 563 -19.09 15.02 22.36
C TYR A 563 -19.03 15.32 23.88
N TYR A 564 -19.21 14.33 24.73
CA TYR A 564 -19.18 14.44 26.20
C TYR A 564 -17.88 13.95 26.81
N GLY A 565 -16.87 13.66 25.99
CA GLY A 565 -15.57 13.17 26.45
C GLY A 565 -15.56 11.71 26.88
N ARG A 566 -16.64 10.92 26.61
CA ARG A 566 -16.61 9.48 26.84
C ARG A 566 -15.77 8.85 25.73
N GLU A 567 -14.82 8.05 26.15
CA GLU A 567 -13.95 7.28 25.26
C GLU A 567 -14.43 5.83 25.19
N LYS A 568 -14.38 5.30 23.97
CA LYS A 568 -14.59 3.90 23.67
C LYS A 568 -13.36 3.43 22.90
N VAL A 569 -12.70 2.39 23.42
CA VAL A 569 -11.55 1.77 22.79
C VAL A 569 -11.97 0.40 22.27
N VAL A 570 -11.66 0.13 21.01
CA VAL A 570 -11.94 -1.14 20.36
C VAL A 570 -10.63 -1.66 19.76
N ASN A 571 -10.19 -2.82 20.20
CA ASN A 571 -9.00 -3.47 19.70
C ASN A 571 -9.37 -4.52 18.64
N PHE A 572 -8.52 -4.65 17.62
CA PHE A 572 -8.61 -5.68 16.61
C PHE A 572 -7.23 -6.10 16.16
N TYR A 573 -7.12 -7.22 15.49
CA TYR A 573 -5.85 -7.82 15.12
C TYR A 573 -5.69 -7.91 13.61
N SER A 574 -4.55 -7.42 13.13
CA SER A 574 -4.07 -7.59 11.76
C SER A 574 -3.08 -8.76 11.75
N VAL A 575 -3.45 -9.83 11.08
CA VAL A 575 -2.66 -11.07 11.02
C VAL A 575 -1.48 -10.86 10.09
N TYR A 576 -0.32 -11.37 10.49
CA TYR A 576 0.88 -11.42 9.65
C TYR A 576 0.61 -12.28 8.40
N PRO A 577 1.00 -11.85 7.18
CA PRO A 577 0.76 -12.61 5.96
C PRO A 577 1.37 -14.00 6.05
N SER A 578 0.57 -15.03 5.76
CA SER A 578 1.00 -16.42 6.00
C SER A 578 2.18 -16.84 5.13
N ASP A 579 2.26 -16.30 3.91
CA ASP A 579 3.31 -16.64 2.95
C ASP A 579 4.64 -15.96 3.27
N GLU A 580 4.60 -14.86 4.05
CA GLU A 580 5.78 -14.09 4.44
C GLU A 580 6.46 -14.63 5.73
N SER A 581 5.84 -15.60 6.39
CA SER A 581 6.44 -16.30 7.55
C SER A 581 7.40 -17.43 7.14
N ASP A 582 7.38 -17.86 5.86
CA ASP A 582 8.22 -18.97 5.39
C ASP A 582 9.62 -18.48 4.98
N PRO A 583 10.69 -18.82 5.73
CA PRO A 583 12.04 -18.39 5.38
C PRO A 583 12.60 -19.06 4.11
N LEU A 584 11.96 -20.14 3.64
CA LEU A 584 12.34 -20.90 2.44
C LEU A 584 11.43 -20.60 1.25
N LYS A 585 10.69 -19.49 1.30
CA LYS A 585 9.76 -19.09 0.25
C LYS A 585 10.43 -19.13 -1.12
N ALA A 586 9.87 -19.91 -2.04
CA ALA A 586 10.30 -19.99 -3.42
C ALA A 586 9.18 -19.47 -4.32
N ASP A 587 9.51 -18.51 -5.17
CA ASP A 587 8.53 -17.95 -6.11
C ASP A 587 8.05 -18.96 -7.16
N GLY A 588 8.88 -19.95 -7.53
CA GLY A 588 8.54 -21.00 -8.51
C GLY A 588 8.30 -20.49 -9.93
N LYS A 589 8.46 -19.18 -10.20
CA LYS A 589 8.32 -18.57 -11.53
C LYS A 589 9.68 -18.26 -12.11
N GLN A 590 9.87 -18.61 -13.38
CA GLN A 590 11.06 -18.22 -14.14
C GLN A 590 10.98 -16.73 -14.50
N ARG A 591 11.98 -15.96 -14.09
CA ARG A 591 12.03 -14.51 -14.28
C ARG A 591 13.21 -14.10 -15.17
N SER A 592 12.98 -13.17 -16.09
CA SER A 592 14.02 -12.61 -16.96
C SER A 592 13.67 -11.18 -17.36
N ILE A 593 14.67 -10.36 -17.62
CA ILE A 593 14.52 -9.06 -18.26
C ILE A 593 15.03 -9.14 -19.69
N VAL A 594 14.13 -8.97 -20.67
CA VAL A 594 14.43 -9.11 -22.08
C VAL A 594 15.03 -7.81 -22.62
N LYS A 595 16.18 -7.91 -23.31
CA LYS A 595 16.75 -6.79 -24.08
C LYS A 595 15.93 -6.57 -25.35
N ASN A 596 15.32 -5.43 -25.53
CA ASN A 596 14.76 -5.03 -26.81
C ASN A 596 15.91 -4.78 -27.81
N SER A 597 16.18 -5.77 -28.66
CA SER A 597 17.27 -5.74 -29.65
C SER A 597 16.92 -4.96 -30.92
N GLN A 598 15.75 -4.38 -31.02
CA GLN A 598 15.29 -3.65 -32.20
C GLN A 598 14.90 -2.20 -31.83
N GLU A 599 15.57 -1.26 -32.45
CA GLU A 599 15.40 0.19 -32.46
C GLU A 599 16.32 0.97 -31.52
N GLN A 600 17.48 1.28 -32.02
CA GLN A 600 18.18 2.57 -31.82
C GLN A 600 19.57 2.56 -32.45
N LYS A 601 19.63 2.44 -33.78
CA LYS A 601 20.89 2.66 -34.51
C LYS A 601 21.12 4.12 -34.98
N ALA A 602 20.21 5.03 -34.66
CA ALA A 602 20.23 6.34 -35.33
C ALA A 602 20.91 7.50 -34.59
N ASN A 603 21.01 7.52 -33.25
CA ASN A 603 21.40 8.73 -32.51
C ASN A 603 22.81 8.74 -31.87
N ALA A 604 23.54 7.64 -31.85
CA ALA A 604 24.90 7.58 -31.27
C ALA A 604 26.05 7.93 -32.25
N ILE A 605 25.74 8.26 -33.50
CA ILE A 605 26.73 8.36 -34.58
C ILE A 605 27.46 9.70 -34.59
N TYR A 606 26.93 10.74 -33.94
CA TYR A 606 27.50 12.10 -34.10
C TYR A 606 28.51 12.50 -33.01
N ASP A 607 28.48 11.92 -31.83
CA ASP A 607 29.31 12.40 -30.71
C ASP A 607 30.78 11.93 -30.79
N ASP A 608 31.06 10.77 -31.39
CA ASP A 608 32.41 10.21 -31.44
C ASP A 608 33.24 10.65 -32.65
N ILE A 609 32.64 11.25 -33.70
CA ILE A 609 33.32 11.73 -34.93
C ILE A 609 33.93 13.11 -34.74
N LEU A 610 33.23 14.00 -34.03
CA LEU A 610 33.54 15.40 -33.90
C LEU A 610 34.98 15.67 -33.39
N PRO A 611 35.52 14.99 -32.38
CA PRO A 611 36.89 15.19 -31.90
C PRO A 611 37.94 14.88 -32.98
N PHE A 612 37.75 13.80 -33.74
CA PHE A 612 38.68 13.40 -34.76
C PHE A 612 38.69 14.37 -35.95
N VAL A 613 37.53 14.89 -36.34
CA VAL A 613 37.39 15.91 -37.38
C VAL A 613 38.03 17.22 -36.93
N ILE A 614 37.79 17.67 -35.71
CA ILE A 614 38.38 18.90 -35.17
C ILE A 614 39.90 18.80 -35.19
N VAL A 615 40.49 17.69 -34.73
CA VAL A 615 41.93 17.49 -34.71
C VAL A 615 42.53 17.49 -36.14
N ALA A 616 41.86 16.81 -37.09
CA ALA A 616 42.29 16.82 -38.50
C ALA A 616 42.30 18.23 -39.09
N VAL A 617 41.24 19.03 -38.82
CA VAL A 617 41.15 20.43 -39.28
C VAL A 617 42.25 21.28 -38.66
N VAL A 618 42.57 21.11 -37.38
CA VAL A 618 43.69 21.83 -36.73
C VAL A 618 45.01 21.50 -37.39
N PHE A 619 45.28 20.25 -37.75
CA PHE A 619 46.50 19.88 -38.48
C PHE A 619 46.55 20.49 -39.88
N PHE A 620 45.47 20.54 -40.63
CA PHE A 620 45.40 21.22 -41.91
C PHE A 620 45.62 22.75 -41.83
N LEU A 621 45.02 23.38 -40.82
CA LEU A 621 45.18 24.82 -40.58
C LEU A 621 46.64 25.18 -40.20
N THR A 622 47.27 24.35 -39.35
CA THR A 622 48.66 24.55 -38.96
C THR A 622 49.62 24.36 -40.17
N ASP A 623 49.37 23.38 -41.04
CA ASP A 623 50.11 23.18 -42.28
C ASP A 623 49.95 24.39 -43.24
N TRP A 624 48.73 24.90 -43.39
CA TRP A 624 48.43 26.07 -44.22
C TRP A 624 49.12 27.35 -43.71
N ILE A 625 49.16 27.57 -42.38
CA ILE A 625 49.90 28.70 -41.79
C ILE A 625 51.38 28.55 -42.01
N LEU A 626 51.96 27.36 -41.86
CA LEU A 626 53.37 27.11 -42.13
C LEU A 626 53.71 27.36 -43.61
N TYR A 627 52.85 26.93 -44.54
CA TYR A 627 53.02 27.19 -45.98
C TYR A 627 52.92 28.68 -46.31
N GLY A 628 52.01 29.43 -45.70
CA GLY A 628 51.88 30.88 -45.87
C GLY A 628 53.10 31.64 -45.36
N HIS A 629 53.75 31.16 -44.30
CA HIS A 629 54.99 31.78 -43.77
C HIS A 629 56.26 31.53 -44.65
N GLU A 630 56.25 30.49 -45.50
CA GLU A 630 57.38 30.24 -46.44
C GLU A 630 57.35 31.12 -47.73
N GLN A 631 56.19 31.77 -48.03
CA GLN A 631 56.01 32.62 -49.19
C GLN A 631 56.32 34.10 -48.95
N PHE A 632 56.55 34.50 -47.70
CA PHE A 632 56.99 35.83 -47.31
C PHE A 632 58.40 35.72 -46.71
#